data_b6dc712a8e904edd573e6412510dc5d6
#
_entry.id   b6dc712a8e904edd573e6412510dc5d6
#
_cell.length_a   1.000
_cell.length_b   1.000
_cell.length_c   1.000
_cell.angle_alpha   90.00
_cell.angle_beta   90.00
_cell.angle_gamma   90.00
#
_symmetry.space_group_name_H-M   'P 1'
#
loop_
_entity.id
_entity.type
_entity.pdbx_description
1 polymer ?
#
loop_
_entity_poly.entity_id
_entity_poly.type
_entity_poly.pdbx_seq_one_letter_code
_entity_poly.pdbx_strand_id
1 'polypeptide(L)'
;MMKKNSERNAAIRFMKKLFILFIPFIALLAVYFLDDPFMVLKNYERYDQTPVVLNEGHVGWQMYLNNRDTIPIDSYIMGNSCTMAYQCHEWEKYLHGGRAVRLFGNAESLAAVCLKLKALDKAGATIKNLLLIIDKASLHND
;
A
#
# COMPACT_ATOMS: atom_id res chain seq x y z
N MET A 1 -5.87 -46.98 37.28
CA MET A 1 -5.38 -45.61 37.51
C MET A 1 -4.13 -45.27 36.70
N MET A 2 -3.18 -46.19 36.51
CA MET A 2 -1.92 -45.97 35.76
C MET A 2 -2.09 -45.65 34.26
N LYS A 3 -3.05 -46.27 33.54
CA LYS A 3 -3.25 -46.09 32.09
C LYS A 3 -3.68 -44.62 31.75
N LYS A 4 -4.56 -44.04 32.56
CA LYS A 4 -5.05 -42.63 32.40
C LYS A 4 -3.93 -41.61 32.56
N ASN A 5 -2.95 -41.85 33.43
CA ASN A 5 -1.80 -40.99 33.62
C ASN A 5 -0.81 -41.06 32.45
N SER A 6 -0.64 -42.27 31.85
CA SER A 6 0.20 -42.46 30.66
C SER A 6 -0.36 -41.69 29.44
N GLU A 7 -1.67 -41.79 29.20
CA GLU A 7 -2.35 -41.10 28.11
C GLU A 7 -2.28 -39.55 28.28
N ARG A 8 -2.46 -39.06 29.50
CA ARG A 8 -2.30 -37.64 29.83
C ARG A 8 -0.89 -37.12 29.56
N ASN A 9 0.13 -37.91 29.95
CA ASN A 9 1.53 -37.54 29.71
C ASN A 9 1.90 -37.58 28.21
N ALA A 10 1.30 -38.50 27.44
CA ALA A 10 1.46 -38.54 25.99
C ALA A 10 0.82 -37.33 25.30
N ALA A 11 -0.39 -36.96 25.73
CA ALA A 11 -1.08 -35.76 25.25
C ALA A 11 -0.28 -34.47 25.55
N ILE A 12 0.24 -34.33 26.76
CA ILE A 12 1.08 -33.19 27.14
C ILE A 12 2.34 -33.10 26.29
N ARG A 13 3.00 -34.23 26.04
CA ARG A 13 4.18 -34.27 25.15
C ARG A 13 3.85 -33.89 23.71
N PHE A 14 2.73 -34.39 23.22
CA PHE A 14 2.23 -34.01 21.90
C PHE A 14 1.94 -32.49 21.79
N MET A 15 1.22 -31.94 22.76
CA MET A 15 0.92 -30.51 22.83
C MET A 15 2.19 -29.64 22.89
N LYS A 16 3.20 -30.06 23.67
CA LYS A 16 4.49 -29.36 23.71
C LYS A 16 5.19 -29.37 22.35
N LYS A 17 5.21 -30.48 21.64
CA LYS A 17 5.79 -30.58 20.29
C LYS A 17 5.02 -29.69 19.30
N LEU A 18 3.70 -29.69 19.38
CA LEU A 18 2.84 -28.85 18.56
C LEU A 18 3.14 -27.36 18.81
N PHE A 19 3.26 -26.97 20.07
CA PHE A 19 3.58 -25.60 20.45
C PHE A 19 4.94 -25.14 19.90
N ILE A 20 5.96 -26.00 19.98
CA ILE A 20 7.29 -25.73 19.41
C ILE A 20 7.21 -25.56 17.89
N LEU A 21 6.39 -26.38 17.22
CA LEU A 21 6.19 -26.28 15.77
C LEU A 21 5.53 -24.94 15.36
N PHE A 22 4.68 -24.36 16.23
CA PHE A 22 4.02 -23.09 15.95
C PHE A 22 4.90 -21.85 16.22
N ILE A 23 6.01 -21.98 16.96
CA ILE A 23 6.91 -20.84 17.26
C ILE A 23 7.34 -20.08 16.00
N PRO A 24 7.83 -20.72 14.91
CA PRO A 24 8.25 -20.00 13.72
C PRO A 24 7.09 -19.26 13.05
N PHE A 25 5.88 -19.78 13.08
CA PHE A 25 4.70 -19.10 12.53
C PHE A 25 4.32 -17.86 13.36
N ILE A 26 4.39 -17.97 14.69
CA ILE A 26 4.16 -16.84 15.59
C ILE A 26 5.23 -15.77 15.37
N ALA A 27 6.50 -16.16 15.19
CA ALA A 27 7.59 -15.24 14.90
C ALA A 27 7.36 -14.51 13.57
N LEU A 28 6.97 -15.22 12.50
CA LEU A 28 6.64 -14.62 11.21
C LEU A 28 5.46 -13.64 11.31
N LEU A 29 4.41 -14.00 12.05
CA LEU A 29 3.30 -13.10 12.30
C LEU A 29 3.74 -11.85 13.08
N ALA A 30 4.59 -12.01 14.09
CA ALA A 30 5.10 -10.89 14.85
C ALA A 30 5.92 -9.93 13.96
N VAL A 31 6.80 -10.45 13.11
CA VAL A 31 7.54 -9.65 12.13
C VAL A 31 6.58 -8.93 11.18
N TYR A 32 5.58 -9.63 10.66
CA TYR A 32 4.56 -9.03 9.79
C TYR A 32 3.85 -7.84 10.44
N PHE A 33 3.43 -7.97 11.71
CA PHE A 33 2.76 -6.89 12.43
C PHE A 33 3.69 -5.74 12.82
N LEU A 34 4.97 -6.01 13.04
CA LEU A 34 5.95 -4.99 13.42
C LEU A 34 6.41 -4.18 12.21
N ASP A 35 6.78 -4.86 11.13
CA ASP A 35 7.37 -4.24 9.94
C ASP A 35 6.33 -3.70 8.96
N ASP A 36 5.10 -4.27 8.99
CA ASP A 36 4.03 -3.96 8.02
C ASP A 36 4.56 -3.85 6.58
N PRO A 37 5.15 -4.92 6.02
CA PRO A 37 5.89 -4.85 4.75
C PRO A 37 5.01 -4.46 3.56
N PHE A 38 3.69 -4.51 3.73
CA PHE A 38 2.71 -4.14 2.71
C PHE A 38 2.04 -2.80 2.97
N MET A 39 2.41 -2.10 4.05
CA MET A 39 1.85 -0.80 4.45
C MET A 39 0.31 -0.78 4.53
N VAL A 40 -0.29 -1.85 5.07
CA VAL A 40 -1.75 -2.02 5.16
C VAL A 40 -2.28 -1.94 6.60
N LEU A 41 -1.41 -2.07 7.61
CA LEU A 41 -1.80 -2.11 9.03
C LEU A 41 -1.72 -0.75 9.71
N LYS A 42 -0.90 0.16 9.19
CA LYS A 42 -0.65 1.49 9.78
C LYS A 42 -0.92 2.58 8.76
N ASN A 43 -1.12 3.81 9.21
CA ASN A 43 -1.18 4.97 8.35
C ASN A 43 0.25 5.47 8.06
N TYR A 44 0.57 5.69 6.80
CA TYR A 44 1.85 6.17 6.33
C TYR A 44 1.68 7.50 5.62
N GLU A 45 2.57 8.44 5.88
CA GLU A 45 2.64 9.69 5.12
C GLU A 45 3.20 9.49 3.71
N ARG A 46 4.02 8.44 3.55
CA ARG A 46 4.68 8.08 2.28
C ARG A 46 4.67 6.56 2.12
N TYR A 47 4.39 6.10 0.92
CA TYR A 47 4.34 4.68 0.56
C TYR A 47 5.15 4.37 -0.72
N ASP A 48 5.59 5.38 -1.45
CA ASP A 48 6.29 5.27 -2.74
C ASP A 48 7.77 4.89 -2.63
N GLN A 49 8.24 4.62 -1.40
CA GLN A 49 9.62 4.22 -1.11
C GLN A 49 9.74 2.78 -0.60
N THR A 50 8.68 1.98 -0.66
CA THR A 50 8.73 0.60 -0.16
C THR A 50 9.44 -0.34 -1.12
N PRO A 51 10.21 -1.32 -0.62
CA PRO A 51 10.84 -2.34 -1.45
C PRO A 51 9.81 -3.34 -2.03
N VAL A 52 8.60 -3.40 -1.46
CA VAL A 52 7.54 -4.32 -1.89
C VAL A 52 6.38 -3.50 -2.43
N VAL A 53 6.18 -3.58 -3.74
CA VAL A 53 5.07 -2.91 -4.44
C VAL A 53 3.99 -3.94 -4.71
N LEU A 54 2.89 -3.90 -3.95
CA LEU A 54 1.74 -4.77 -4.20
C LEU A 54 0.73 -4.12 -5.13
N ASN A 55 -0.13 -3.31 -4.59
CA ASN A 55 -1.15 -2.58 -5.32
C ASN A 55 -1.06 -1.09 -4.98
N GLU A 56 -0.04 -0.44 -5.49
CA GLU A 56 0.24 0.96 -5.18
C GLU A 56 -0.94 1.89 -5.53
N GLY A 57 -1.70 1.57 -6.58
CA GLY A 57 -2.89 2.35 -6.92
C GLY A 57 -3.93 2.34 -5.80
N HIS A 58 -4.16 1.19 -5.17
CA HIS A 58 -5.05 1.08 -4.01
C HIS A 58 -4.42 1.72 -2.76
N VAL A 59 -3.15 1.41 -2.48
CA VAL A 59 -2.43 1.98 -1.32
C VAL A 59 -2.36 3.50 -1.42
N GLY A 60 -2.05 4.04 -2.60
CA GLY A 60 -2.04 5.48 -2.85
C GLY A 60 -3.38 6.15 -2.61
N TRP A 61 -4.47 5.51 -3.05
CA TRP A 61 -5.81 6.02 -2.82
C TRP A 61 -6.19 6.00 -1.34
N GLN A 62 -5.88 4.92 -0.60
CA GLN A 62 -6.11 4.84 0.84
C GLN A 62 -5.25 5.86 1.61
N MET A 63 -3.98 6.00 1.24
CA MET A 63 -3.10 7.00 1.81
C MET A 63 -3.67 8.42 1.62
N TYR A 64 -4.17 8.74 0.43
CA TYR A 64 -4.85 10.01 0.18
C TYR A 64 -6.06 10.18 1.09
N LEU A 65 -6.97 9.20 1.13
CA LEU A 65 -8.20 9.28 1.94
C LEU A 65 -7.90 9.42 3.44
N ASN A 66 -6.90 8.71 3.95
CA ASN A 66 -6.56 8.72 5.37
C ASN A 66 -5.87 10.02 5.82
N ASN A 67 -5.18 10.71 4.92
CA ASN A 67 -4.32 11.83 5.27
C ASN A 67 -4.80 13.19 4.70
N ARG A 68 -5.78 13.23 3.81
CA ARG A 68 -6.23 14.46 3.12
C ARG A 68 -6.67 15.58 4.05
N ASP A 69 -7.17 15.26 5.24
CA ASP A 69 -7.65 16.23 6.23
C ASP A 69 -6.52 16.75 7.14
N THR A 70 -5.36 16.08 7.14
CA THR A 70 -4.21 16.42 8.00
C THR A 70 -2.99 16.86 7.21
N ILE A 71 -2.83 16.36 5.99
CA ILE A 71 -1.71 16.67 5.10
C ILE A 71 -2.25 17.46 3.89
N PRO A 72 -1.64 18.58 3.51
CA PRO A 72 -2.08 19.37 2.37
C PRO A 72 -1.70 18.71 1.04
N ILE A 73 -2.37 17.61 0.69
CA ILE A 73 -2.18 16.90 -0.58
C ILE A 73 -2.90 17.67 -1.67
N ASP A 74 -2.13 18.21 -2.62
CA ASP A 74 -2.63 19.04 -3.72
C ASP A 74 -1.96 18.74 -5.07
N SER A 75 -1.07 17.73 -5.09
CA SER A 75 -0.26 17.37 -6.24
C SER A 75 -0.37 15.87 -6.50
N TYR A 76 -0.55 15.50 -7.77
CA TYR A 76 -0.87 14.11 -8.13
C TYR A 76 0.00 13.64 -9.28
N ILE A 77 0.60 12.43 -9.14
CA ILE A 77 1.26 11.71 -10.23
C ILE A 77 0.31 10.62 -10.70
N MET A 78 -0.07 10.64 -11.97
CA MET A 78 -1.02 9.70 -12.55
C MET A 78 -0.51 9.11 -13.87
N GLY A 79 -1.03 7.96 -14.22
CA GLY A 79 -0.70 7.25 -15.44
C GLY A 79 -0.50 5.76 -15.20
N ASN A 80 0.17 5.09 -16.12
CA ASN A 80 0.44 3.67 -16.05
C ASN A 80 1.64 3.33 -15.12
N SER A 81 2.13 2.09 -15.17
CA SER A 81 3.25 1.62 -14.35
C SER A 81 4.57 2.40 -14.54
N CYS A 82 4.74 3.15 -15.63
CA CYS A 82 5.91 4.02 -15.84
C CYS A 82 5.98 5.13 -14.78
N THR A 83 4.89 5.46 -14.11
CA THR A 83 4.87 6.41 -12.99
C THR A 83 5.73 5.97 -11.81
N MET A 84 6.02 4.66 -11.68
CA MET A 84 6.89 4.13 -10.63
C MET A 84 8.33 4.67 -10.66
N ALA A 85 8.77 5.18 -11.82
CA ALA A 85 10.07 5.86 -11.96
C ALA A 85 10.10 7.24 -11.27
N TYR A 86 8.94 7.80 -10.91
CA TYR A 86 8.81 9.13 -10.34
C TYR A 86 8.43 9.03 -8.87
N GLN A 87 9.32 9.49 -8.00
CA GLN A 87 9.08 9.52 -6.56
C GLN A 87 8.43 10.84 -6.17
N CYS A 88 7.37 10.79 -5.36
CA CYS A 88 6.62 11.97 -4.94
C CYS A 88 7.53 13.00 -4.25
N HIS A 89 8.39 12.56 -3.32
CA HIS A 89 9.29 13.46 -2.59
C HIS A 89 10.34 14.15 -3.48
N GLU A 90 10.76 13.50 -4.57
CA GLU A 90 11.67 14.13 -5.52
C GLU A 90 10.95 15.21 -6.33
N TRP A 91 9.74 14.94 -6.76
CA TRP A 91 8.94 15.91 -7.52
C TRP A 91 8.50 17.11 -6.65
N GLU A 92 8.19 16.87 -5.35
CA GLU A 92 7.83 17.93 -4.40
C GLU A 92 8.88 19.04 -4.30
N LYS A 93 10.16 18.75 -4.54
CA LYS A 93 11.25 19.75 -4.55
C LYS A 93 11.08 20.84 -5.60
N TYR A 94 10.30 20.57 -6.64
CA TYR A 94 10.03 21.49 -7.75
C TYR A 94 8.67 22.18 -7.62
N LEU A 95 7.90 21.87 -6.58
CA LEU A 95 6.59 22.45 -6.34
C LEU A 95 6.69 23.58 -5.31
N HIS A 96 5.76 24.55 -5.39
CA HIS A 96 5.67 25.66 -4.45
C HIS A 96 4.86 25.29 -3.19
N GLY A 97 5.27 24.23 -2.49
CA GLY A 97 4.57 23.68 -1.33
C GLY A 97 3.51 22.65 -1.71
N GLY A 98 2.88 22.07 -0.70
CA GLY A 98 1.94 20.95 -0.84
C GLY A 98 2.65 19.58 -0.79
N ARG A 99 1.85 18.54 -0.85
CA ARG A 99 2.32 17.15 -0.86
C ARG A 99 1.82 16.45 -2.12
N ALA A 100 2.66 15.58 -2.66
CA ALA A 100 2.33 14.77 -3.80
C ALA A 100 1.91 13.35 -3.40
N VAL A 101 0.95 12.81 -4.14
CA VAL A 101 0.55 11.40 -4.06
C VAL A 101 0.57 10.78 -5.45
N ARG A 102 0.99 9.51 -5.53
CA ARG A 102 1.01 8.76 -6.78
C ARG A 102 -0.20 7.83 -6.83
N LEU A 103 -1.03 8.02 -7.86
CA LEU A 103 -2.27 7.28 -8.10
C LEU A 103 -2.22 6.62 -9.47
N PHE A 104 -1.48 5.53 -9.61
CA PHE A 104 -1.33 4.85 -10.89
C PHE A 104 -2.09 3.51 -10.96
N GLY A 105 -2.19 2.95 -12.15
CA GLY A 105 -2.64 1.57 -12.38
C GLY A 105 -1.73 0.88 -13.40
N ASN A 106 -1.61 -0.45 -13.31
CA ASN A 106 -0.91 -1.21 -14.33
C ASN A 106 -1.70 -1.17 -15.64
N ALA A 107 -0.99 -0.87 -16.76
CA ALA A 107 -1.59 -0.73 -18.09
C ALA A 107 -2.78 0.25 -18.11
N GLU A 108 -2.71 1.31 -17.33
CA GLU A 108 -3.80 2.26 -17.17
C GLU A 108 -4.01 3.09 -18.43
N SER A 109 -5.26 3.16 -18.88
CA SER A 109 -5.69 3.99 -20.00
C SER A 109 -5.95 5.45 -19.57
N LEU A 110 -5.99 6.34 -20.53
CA LEU A 110 -6.35 7.75 -20.26
C LEU A 110 -7.78 7.87 -19.71
N ALA A 111 -8.70 7.01 -20.14
CA ALA A 111 -10.05 6.95 -19.59
C ALA A 111 -10.06 6.63 -18.10
N ALA A 112 -9.22 5.68 -17.64
CA ALA A 112 -9.09 5.33 -16.24
C ALA A 112 -8.47 6.48 -15.42
N VAL A 113 -7.52 7.21 -15.96
CA VAL A 113 -7.00 8.45 -15.33
C VAL A 113 -8.12 9.49 -15.17
N CYS A 114 -8.94 9.69 -16.19
CA CYS A 114 -10.09 10.60 -16.11
C CYS A 114 -11.09 10.18 -15.02
N LEU A 115 -11.33 8.87 -14.83
CA LEU A 115 -12.18 8.37 -13.75
C LEU A 115 -11.59 8.67 -12.37
N LYS A 116 -10.28 8.55 -12.21
CA LYS A 116 -9.59 8.91 -10.96
C LYS A 116 -9.68 10.41 -10.67
N LEU A 117 -9.49 11.25 -11.69
CA LEU A 117 -9.66 12.71 -11.55
C LEU A 117 -11.09 13.08 -11.12
N LYS A 118 -12.10 12.44 -11.72
CA LYS A 118 -13.50 12.62 -11.28
C LYS A 118 -13.73 12.13 -9.85
N ALA A 119 -13.06 11.04 -9.44
CA ALA A 119 -13.16 10.53 -8.06
C ALA A 119 -12.50 11.49 -7.06
N LEU A 120 -11.37 12.10 -7.41
CA LEU A 120 -10.72 13.13 -6.61
C LEU A 120 -11.61 14.36 -6.48
N ASP A 121 -12.16 14.86 -7.57
CA ASP A 121 -13.10 16.01 -7.58
C ASP A 121 -14.31 15.73 -6.68
N LYS A 122 -14.93 14.57 -6.83
CA LYS A 122 -16.05 14.12 -5.97
C LYS A 122 -15.65 14.00 -4.49
N ALA A 123 -14.40 13.67 -4.20
CA ALA A 123 -13.85 13.60 -2.84
C ALA A 123 -13.48 14.99 -2.28
N GLY A 124 -13.65 16.07 -3.06
CA GLY A 124 -13.32 17.44 -2.66
C GLY A 124 -11.82 17.73 -2.68
N ALA A 125 -11.05 17.01 -3.49
CA ALA A 125 -9.62 17.22 -3.60
C ALA A 125 -9.27 18.55 -4.24
N THR A 126 -8.26 19.24 -3.71
CA THR A 126 -7.63 20.37 -4.39
C THR A 126 -6.55 19.84 -5.32
N ILE A 127 -6.62 20.15 -6.62
CA ILE A 127 -5.62 19.75 -7.60
C ILE A 127 -4.90 21.00 -8.08
N LYS A 128 -3.68 21.24 -7.56
CA LYS A 128 -2.83 22.34 -8.04
C LYS A 128 -1.86 21.87 -9.12
N ASN A 129 -1.31 20.66 -8.95
CA ASN A 129 -0.33 20.13 -9.87
C ASN A 129 -0.71 18.70 -10.25
N LEU A 130 -0.60 18.41 -11.53
CA LEU A 130 -0.79 17.08 -12.09
C LEU A 130 0.40 16.71 -12.97
N LEU A 131 1.14 15.66 -12.59
CA LEU A 131 2.15 15.02 -13.42
C LEU A 131 1.51 13.79 -14.08
N LEU A 132 1.22 13.90 -15.37
CA LEU A 132 0.61 12.84 -16.16
C LEU A 132 1.66 12.11 -16.99
N ILE A 133 1.86 10.81 -16.73
CA ILE A 133 2.77 9.94 -17.45
C ILE A 133 1.97 9.10 -18.43
N ILE A 134 2.09 9.40 -19.71
CA ILE A 134 1.38 8.74 -20.80
C ILE A 134 2.39 8.08 -21.73
N ASP A 135 2.12 6.88 -22.16
CA ASP A 135 2.81 6.20 -23.24
C ASP A 135 1.84 5.90 -24.41
N LYS A 136 2.39 5.31 -25.49
CA LYS A 136 1.59 4.96 -26.65
C LYS A 136 0.49 3.95 -26.33
N ALA A 137 0.72 3.03 -25.38
CA ALA A 137 -0.27 2.03 -24.98
C ALA A 137 -1.44 2.67 -24.23
N SER A 138 -1.18 3.66 -23.39
CA SER A 138 -2.20 4.40 -22.64
C SER A 138 -3.20 5.15 -23.52
N LEU A 139 -2.83 5.44 -24.77
CA LEU A 139 -3.69 6.14 -25.75
C LEU A 139 -4.55 5.21 -26.60
N HIS A 140 -4.30 3.90 -26.59
CA HIS A 140 -4.95 2.91 -27.46
C HIS A 140 -5.84 1.93 -26.70
N ASN A 141 -5.84 1.96 -25.37
CA ASN A 141 -6.63 1.08 -24.51
C ASN A 141 -7.92 1.78 -24.05
N ASP A 142 -8.77 2.12 -25.01
CA ASP A 142 -10.16 2.58 -24.77
C ASP A 142 -11.13 1.42 -24.76
#